data_41095548f4dbd81fc549d92ebaf8c935
#
_entry.id   41095548f4dbd81fc549d92ebaf8c935
#
_cell.length_a   1.000
_cell.length_b   1.000
_cell.length_c   1.000
_cell.angle_alpha   90.00
_cell.angle_beta   90.00
_cell.angle_gamma   90.00
#
_symmetry.space_group_name_H-M   'P 1'
#
loop_
_entity.id
_entity.type
_entity.pdbx_description
1 polymer ?
#
loop_
_entity_poly.entity_id
_entity_poly.type
_entity_poly.pdbx_seq_one_letter_code
_entity_poly.pdbx_strand_id
1 'polypeptide(L)'
;MHPAIMAIAVSTQMLTPISDAIPKLNVEATCKAAVETDKEMGLALPQSFDKCMSDEDSARQQLGPIWSSYTPAVRSECEGEATIGDASYVDLLTCLQMTDGSGTTSASALTGASRKKKTPK
;
A
#
# COMPACT_ATOMS: atom_id res chain seq x y z
N MET A 1 60.94 11.28 -12.60
CA MET A 1 59.99 10.49 -11.76
C MET A 1 58.77 11.30 -11.55
N HIS A 2 57.70 10.96 -12.22
CA HIS A 2 56.41 11.59 -11.97
C HIS A 2 55.60 10.65 -11.11
N PRO A 3 55.13 11.07 -9.92
CA PRO A 3 54.20 10.27 -9.20
C PRO A 3 52.86 10.34 -9.91
N ALA A 4 52.39 9.21 -10.39
CA ALA A 4 51.06 9.11 -10.93
C ALA A 4 50.09 9.24 -9.77
N ILE A 5 49.42 10.37 -9.72
CA ILE A 5 48.30 10.57 -8.78
C ILE A 5 47.12 9.80 -9.35
N MET A 6 46.90 8.63 -8.82
CA MET A 6 45.66 7.92 -9.11
C MET A 6 44.52 8.66 -8.40
N ALA A 7 43.75 9.37 -9.17
CA ALA A 7 42.50 9.93 -8.70
C ALA A 7 41.53 8.78 -8.53
N ILE A 8 41.29 8.41 -7.29
CA ILE A 8 40.21 7.49 -6.95
C ILE A 8 38.93 8.27 -7.11
N ALA A 9 38.23 8.03 -8.19
CA ALA A 9 36.90 8.54 -8.35
C ALA A 9 35.99 7.78 -7.38
N VAL A 10 35.71 8.42 -6.25
CA VAL A 10 34.69 7.93 -5.34
C VAL A 10 33.36 8.17 -6.04
N SER A 11 32.85 7.13 -6.66
CA SER A 11 31.48 7.14 -7.15
C SER A 11 30.59 7.20 -5.90
N THR A 12 30.15 8.39 -5.56
CA THR A 12 29.05 8.56 -4.65
C THR A 12 27.82 7.99 -5.35
N GLN A 13 27.54 6.73 -5.09
CA GLN A 13 26.25 6.19 -5.43
C GLN A 13 25.26 6.99 -4.62
N MET A 14 24.49 7.80 -5.31
CA MET A 14 23.32 8.39 -4.70
C MET A 14 22.37 7.25 -4.40
N LEU A 15 22.46 6.76 -3.17
CA LEU A 15 21.37 5.99 -2.60
C LEU A 15 20.20 6.92 -2.61
N THR A 16 19.34 6.78 -3.60
CA THR A 16 18.02 7.39 -3.51
C THR A 16 17.41 6.86 -2.24
N PRO A 17 17.18 7.72 -1.24
CA PRO A 17 16.52 7.23 -0.06
C PRO A 17 15.17 6.69 -0.51
N ILE A 18 14.93 5.42 -0.26
CA ILE A 18 13.59 4.88 -0.32
C ILE A 18 12.83 5.77 0.63
N SER A 19 11.92 6.54 0.09
CA SER A 19 11.23 7.55 0.84
C SER A 19 10.57 6.91 2.06
N ASP A 20 10.96 7.34 3.26
CA ASP A 20 10.25 6.97 4.48
C ASP A 20 8.86 7.61 4.52
N ALA A 21 8.53 8.36 3.50
CA ALA A 21 7.23 9.01 3.37
C ALA A 21 6.24 8.09 2.67
N ILE A 22 4.99 8.16 3.11
CA ILE A 22 3.88 7.51 2.45
C ILE A 22 3.76 8.05 1.02
N PRO A 23 3.63 7.18 0.00
CA PRO A 23 3.52 7.65 -1.37
C PRO A 23 2.27 8.50 -1.58
N LYS A 24 2.33 9.42 -2.54
CA LYS A 24 1.15 10.18 -2.95
C LYS A 24 0.41 9.37 -4.01
N LEU A 25 -0.79 8.94 -3.67
CA LEU A 25 -1.64 8.19 -4.59
C LEU A 25 -2.76 9.10 -5.10
N ASN A 26 -3.09 8.95 -6.38
CA ASN A 26 -4.17 9.74 -6.99
C ASN A 26 -5.52 9.08 -6.71
N VAL A 27 -5.96 9.18 -5.46
CA VAL A 27 -7.22 8.57 -5.03
C VAL A 27 -8.44 9.32 -5.54
N GLU A 28 -8.29 10.58 -5.92
CA GLU A 28 -9.38 11.33 -6.53
C GLU A 28 -9.82 10.67 -7.84
N ALA A 29 -8.87 10.31 -8.69
CA ALA A 29 -9.16 9.59 -9.92
C ALA A 29 -9.79 8.23 -9.64
N THR A 30 -9.27 7.53 -8.64
CA THR A 30 -9.81 6.24 -8.20
C THR A 30 -11.26 6.35 -7.75
N CYS A 31 -11.55 7.35 -6.91
CA CYS A 31 -12.90 7.55 -6.41
C CYS A 31 -13.87 7.98 -7.50
N LYS A 32 -13.41 8.79 -8.45
CA LYS A 32 -14.22 9.14 -9.62
C LYS A 32 -14.56 7.91 -10.46
N ALA A 33 -13.56 7.09 -10.74
CA ALA A 33 -13.75 5.86 -11.50
C ALA A 33 -14.69 4.89 -10.79
N ALA A 34 -14.58 4.75 -9.48
CA ALA A 34 -15.47 3.90 -8.69
C ALA A 34 -16.93 4.35 -8.79
N VAL A 35 -17.17 5.65 -8.68
CA VAL A 35 -18.53 6.21 -8.79
C VAL A 35 -19.12 5.95 -10.19
N GLU A 36 -18.32 6.14 -11.23
CA GLU A 36 -18.78 5.88 -12.60
C GLU A 36 -19.08 4.39 -12.81
N THR A 37 -18.23 3.51 -12.31
CA THR A 37 -18.44 2.07 -12.38
C THR A 37 -19.73 1.66 -11.67
N ASP A 38 -19.96 2.20 -10.47
CA ASP A 38 -21.19 1.92 -9.71
C ASP A 38 -22.43 2.34 -10.48
N LYS A 39 -22.38 3.49 -11.13
CA LYS A 39 -23.47 3.98 -11.97
C LYS A 39 -23.72 3.07 -13.17
N GLU A 40 -22.65 2.67 -13.85
CA GLU A 40 -22.73 1.78 -15.01
C GLU A 40 -23.29 0.42 -14.64
N MET A 41 -22.95 -0.07 -13.47
CA MET A 41 -23.45 -1.34 -12.96
C MET A 41 -24.88 -1.24 -12.43
N GLY A 42 -25.43 -0.05 -12.34
CA GLY A 42 -26.79 0.16 -11.85
C GLY A 42 -27.01 -0.23 -10.41
N LEU A 43 -26.01 -0.04 -9.57
CA LEU A 43 -26.11 -0.37 -8.17
C LEU A 43 -27.16 0.48 -7.47
N ALA A 44 -27.96 -0.13 -6.62
CA ALA A 44 -29.02 0.55 -5.90
C ALA A 44 -28.50 1.60 -4.92
N LEU A 45 -27.34 1.34 -4.34
CA LEU A 45 -26.66 2.24 -3.41
C LEU A 45 -25.23 2.45 -3.87
N PRO A 46 -25.01 3.29 -4.91
CA PRO A 46 -23.66 3.56 -5.37
C PRO A 46 -22.86 4.29 -4.29
N GLN A 47 -21.59 3.97 -4.20
CA GLN A 47 -20.69 4.68 -3.33
C GLN A 47 -20.59 6.14 -3.75
N SER A 48 -20.70 7.08 -2.80
CA SER A 48 -20.51 8.47 -3.10
C SER A 48 -19.02 8.81 -3.22
N PHE A 49 -18.71 9.82 -4.04
CA PHE A 49 -17.34 10.32 -4.16
C PHE A 49 -16.78 10.75 -2.79
N ASP A 50 -17.58 11.49 -2.03
CA ASP A 50 -17.14 11.98 -0.71
C ASP A 50 -16.86 10.84 0.26
N LYS A 51 -17.68 9.81 0.25
CA LYS A 51 -17.45 8.62 1.10
C LYS A 51 -16.17 7.91 0.69
N CYS A 52 -15.95 7.73 -0.61
CA CYS A 52 -14.73 7.13 -1.13
C CYS A 52 -13.50 7.94 -0.69
N MET A 53 -13.52 9.25 -0.87
CA MET A 53 -12.41 10.13 -0.45
C MET A 53 -12.19 10.09 1.05
N SER A 54 -13.23 10.01 1.84
CA SER A 54 -13.14 9.90 3.29
C SER A 54 -12.47 8.58 3.71
N ASP A 55 -12.84 7.48 3.08
CA ASP A 55 -12.26 6.18 3.36
C ASP A 55 -10.77 6.14 2.98
N GLU A 56 -10.41 6.72 1.84
CA GLU A 56 -9.04 6.82 1.40
C GLU A 56 -8.19 7.71 2.35
N ASP A 57 -8.72 8.83 2.77
CA ASP A 57 -8.04 9.71 3.70
C ASP A 57 -7.85 9.04 5.07
N SER A 58 -8.85 8.34 5.55
CA SER A 58 -8.76 7.57 6.79
C SER A 58 -7.66 6.51 6.71
N ALA A 59 -7.59 5.77 5.60
CA ALA A 59 -6.55 4.79 5.39
C ALA A 59 -5.16 5.43 5.37
N ARG A 60 -5.02 6.57 4.70
CA ARG A 60 -3.77 7.33 4.66
C ARG A 60 -3.33 7.75 6.06
N GLN A 61 -4.26 8.24 6.88
CA GLN A 61 -3.97 8.62 8.25
C GLN A 61 -3.52 7.41 9.09
N GLN A 62 -4.12 6.27 8.89
CA GLN A 62 -3.73 5.04 9.59
C GLN A 62 -2.34 4.54 9.18
N LEU A 63 -1.93 4.81 7.94
CA LEU A 63 -0.60 4.46 7.47
C LEU A 63 0.51 5.26 8.16
N GLY A 64 0.24 6.51 8.54
CA GLY A 64 1.22 7.41 9.12
C GLY A 64 2.06 6.78 10.23
N PRO A 65 1.44 6.31 11.32
CA PRO A 65 2.20 5.79 12.46
C PRO A 65 2.84 4.42 12.23
N ILE A 66 2.42 3.69 11.21
CA ILE A 66 2.90 2.32 10.99
C ILE A 66 3.84 2.18 9.79
N TRP A 67 3.88 3.18 8.91
CA TRP A 67 4.62 3.09 7.65
C TRP A 67 6.08 2.69 7.83
N SER A 68 6.78 3.35 8.74
CA SER A 68 8.19 3.09 8.97
C SER A 68 8.48 1.76 9.68
N SER A 69 7.47 1.12 10.24
CA SER A 69 7.64 -0.17 10.90
C SER A 69 7.76 -1.33 9.91
N TYR A 70 7.40 -1.11 8.66
CA TYR A 70 7.54 -2.11 7.61
C TYR A 70 8.89 -1.98 6.91
N THR A 71 9.42 -3.10 6.40
CA THR A 71 10.67 -3.06 5.65
C THR A 71 10.48 -2.35 4.32
N PRO A 72 11.54 -1.75 3.75
CA PRO A 72 11.45 -1.15 2.43
C PRO A 72 10.95 -2.10 1.35
N ALA A 73 11.32 -3.37 1.42
CA ALA A 73 10.88 -4.38 0.46
C ALA A 73 9.37 -4.59 0.52
N VAL A 74 8.82 -4.72 1.73
CA VAL A 74 7.38 -4.89 1.93
C VAL A 74 6.62 -3.64 1.49
N ARG A 75 7.13 -2.46 1.84
CA ARG A 75 6.51 -1.20 1.43
C ARG A 75 6.45 -1.07 -0.09
N SER A 76 7.56 -1.40 -0.75
CA SER A 76 7.64 -1.34 -2.22
C SER A 76 6.69 -2.33 -2.89
N GLU A 77 6.61 -3.54 -2.37
CA GLU A 77 5.71 -4.56 -2.88
C GLU A 77 4.24 -4.14 -2.75
N CYS A 78 3.85 -3.69 -1.56
CA CYS A 78 2.48 -3.25 -1.31
C CYS A 78 2.13 -1.98 -2.09
N GLU A 79 3.07 -1.06 -2.26
CA GLU A 79 2.87 0.11 -3.09
C GLU A 79 2.65 -0.28 -4.55
N GLY A 80 3.42 -1.24 -5.05
CA GLY A 80 3.22 -1.78 -6.39
C GLY A 80 1.84 -2.37 -6.57
N GLU A 81 1.37 -3.17 -5.63
CA GLU A 81 0.04 -3.76 -5.67
C GLU A 81 -1.07 -2.70 -5.59
N ALA A 82 -0.90 -1.73 -4.71
CA ALA A 82 -1.88 -0.67 -4.49
C ALA A 82 -2.01 0.29 -5.68
N THR A 83 -1.08 0.27 -6.61
CA THR A 83 -1.08 1.11 -7.80
C THR A 83 -1.43 0.36 -9.08
N ILE A 84 -1.66 -0.94 -9.01
CA ILE A 84 -2.16 -1.72 -10.13
C ILE A 84 -3.63 -1.35 -10.35
N GLY A 85 -3.92 -0.79 -11.53
CA GLY A 85 -5.25 -0.25 -11.79
C GLY A 85 -5.45 1.09 -11.09
N ASP A 86 -6.41 1.17 -10.20
CA ASP A 86 -6.72 2.40 -9.49
C ASP A 86 -5.95 2.47 -8.17
N ALA A 87 -5.19 3.55 -7.99
CA ALA A 87 -4.39 3.73 -6.79
C ALA A 87 -5.27 3.91 -5.54
N SER A 88 -4.93 3.22 -4.46
CA SER A 88 -5.75 3.22 -3.24
C SER A 88 -4.92 3.09 -1.98
N TYR A 89 -5.11 3.99 -1.02
CA TYR A 89 -4.54 3.87 0.32
C TYR A 89 -5.17 2.74 1.12
N VAL A 90 -6.44 2.46 0.88
CA VAL A 90 -7.13 1.33 1.51
C VAL A 90 -6.44 0.02 1.11
N ASP A 91 -6.14 -0.14 -0.17
CA ASP A 91 -5.43 -1.32 -0.66
C ASP A 91 -4.01 -1.40 -0.11
N LEU A 92 -3.31 -0.26 -0.07
CA LEU A 92 -1.96 -0.18 0.51
C LEU A 92 -1.95 -0.60 1.97
N LEU A 93 -2.85 -0.05 2.76
CA LEU A 93 -2.98 -0.39 4.18
C LEU A 93 -3.31 -1.87 4.35
N THR A 94 -4.25 -2.37 3.57
CA THR A 94 -4.65 -3.78 3.62
C THR A 94 -3.47 -4.70 3.29
N CYS A 95 -2.71 -4.40 2.25
CA CYS A 95 -1.54 -5.16 1.87
C CYS A 95 -0.53 -5.22 3.02
N LEU A 96 -0.21 -4.09 3.62
CA LEU A 96 0.74 -4.01 4.73
C LEU A 96 0.25 -4.83 5.92
N GLN A 97 -1.01 -4.71 6.27
CA GLN A 97 -1.60 -5.45 7.38
C GLN A 97 -1.61 -6.96 7.13
N MET A 98 -1.69 -7.38 5.89
CA MET A 98 -1.63 -8.79 5.53
C MET A 98 -0.21 -9.36 5.61
N THR A 99 0.81 -8.52 5.55
CA THR A 99 2.21 -8.97 5.59
C THR A 99 2.80 -8.96 7.00
N ASP A 100 2.20 -8.21 7.93
CA ASP A 100 2.69 -8.14 9.30
C ASP A 100 1.89 -9.06 10.22
N GLY A 101 2.22 -9.00 11.49
CA GLY A 101 1.55 -9.81 12.48
C GLY A 101 0.05 -9.53 12.61
N SER A 102 -0.37 -8.26 12.50
CA SER A 102 -1.78 -7.92 12.60
C SER A 102 -2.53 -8.29 11.34
N GLY A 103 -1.94 -8.03 10.18
CA GLY A 103 -2.51 -8.46 8.91
C GLY A 103 -2.54 -9.97 8.79
N THR A 104 -1.46 -10.61 9.18
CA THR A 104 -1.38 -12.06 9.23
C THR A 104 -2.43 -12.60 10.20
N THR A 105 -2.60 -11.94 11.33
CA THR A 105 -3.64 -12.32 12.29
C THR A 105 -5.03 -12.21 11.66
N SER A 106 -5.30 -11.13 10.96
CA SER A 106 -6.57 -10.96 10.26
C SER A 106 -6.74 -11.99 9.16
N ALA A 107 -5.74 -12.18 8.34
CA ALA A 107 -5.75 -13.18 7.29
C ALA A 107 -5.80 -14.59 7.88
N SER A 108 -5.05 -14.82 8.94
CA SER A 108 -5.09 -16.08 9.67
C SER A 108 -6.42 -16.30 10.34
N ALA A 109 -7.05 -15.25 10.83
CA ALA A 109 -8.38 -15.36 11.42
C ALA A 109 -9.39 -15.80 10.37
N LEU A 110 -9.36 -15.21 9.19
CA LEU A 110 -10.22 -15.61 8.09
C LEU A 110 -9.87 -17.02 7.59
N THR A 111 -8.61 -17.27 7.35
CA THR A 111 -8.13 -18.58 6.92
C THR A 111 -8.23 -19.60 8.03
N GLY A 112 -7.85 -19.18 9.24
CA GLY A 112 -7.91 -20.01 10.42
C GLY A 112 -9.33 -20.36 10.81
N ALA A 113 -10.27 -19.46 10.67
CA ALA A 113 -11.67 -19.74 10.88
C ALA A 113 -12.17 -20.78 9.88
N SER A 114 -11.78 -20.67 8.63
CA SER A 114 -12.08 -21.68 7.63
C SER A 114 -11.46 -23.03 7.97
N ARG A 115 -10.21 -23.02 8.38
CA ARG A 115 -9.51 -24.25 8.78
C ARG A 115 -10.14 -24.87 10.02
N LYS A 116 -10.46 -24.06 10.99
CA LYS A 116 -11.12 -24.54 12.19
C LYS A 116 -12.49 -25.13 11.89
N LYS A 117 -13.17 -24.56 10.93
CA LYS A 117 -14.44 -25.14 10.48
C LYS A 117 -14.24 -26.47 9.74
N LYS A 118 -13.09 -26.63 9.10
CA LYS A 118 -12.75 -27.85 8.40
C LYS A 118 -12.19 -28.91 9.31
N THR A 119 -11.59 -28.47 10.42
CA THR A 119 -11.01 -29.37 11.37
C THR A 119 -11.81 -29.43 12.62
N PRO A 120 -12.92 -29.50 12.62
CA PRO A 120 -13.55 -29.52 13.81
C PRO A 120 -13.69 -30.81 14.22
N LYS A 121 -13.73 -30.81 14.52
CA LYS A 121 -14.27 -31.48 14.90
C LYS A 121 -14.30 -32.05 15.68
#